data_4e29d4aa5fbd8a7c80fa372fb2cf4ae7
#
_entry.id   4e29d4aa5fbd8a7c80fa372fb2cf4ae7
#
_cell.length_a   1.000
_cell.length_b   1.000
_cell.length_c   1.000
_cell.angle_alpha   90.00
_cell.angle_beta   90.00
_cell.angle_gamma   90.00
#
_symmetry.space_group_name_H-M   'P 1'
#
loop_
_entity.id
_entity.type
_entity.pdbx_description
1 polymer ?
#
loop_
_entity_poly.entity_id
_entity_poly.type
_entity_poly.pdbx_seq_one_letter_code
_entity_poly.pdbx_strand_id
1 'polypeptide(L)'
;MSKKNEIIEQNGIKYTFVTLSDNSEVKIRHPKGKDLRFAMRGTKGDEGALTFKLASTLTCLSEAELDELDAKDCALILGMVTNFLG
;
A
#
# COMPACT_ATOMS: atom_id res chain seq x y z
N MET A 1 -8.20 -21.73 0.97
CA MET A 1 -7.35 -21.25 -0.09
C MET A 1 -7.26 -19.74 -0.08
N SER A 2 -6.06 -19.20 -0.02
CA SER A 2 -5.92 -17.76 0.01
C SER A 2 -6.12 -17.20 -1.40
N LYS A 3 -6.71 -16.03 -1.45
CA LYS A 3 -6.93 -15.34 -2.70
C LYS A 3 -6.08 -14.10 -2.72
N LYS A 4 -5.05 -14.11 -3.55
CA LYS A 4 -4.20 -12.96 -3.69
C LYS A 4 -4.93 -11.88 -4.45
N ASN A 5 -4.72 -10.64 -4.03
CA ASN A 5 -5.21 -9.48 -4.77
C ASN A 5 -6.72 -9.45 -4.92
N GLU A 6 -7.41 -10.02 -3.96
CA GLU A 6 -8.86 -9.96 -3.98
C GLU A 6 -9.30 -8.53 -3.72
N ILE A 7 -10.21 -8.03 -4.57
CA ILE A 7 -10.72 -6.67 -4.45
C ILE A 7 -12.09 -6.73 -3.80
N ILE A 8 -12.26 -5.98 -2.71
CA ILE A 8 -13.56 -5.86 -2.07
C ILE A 8 -13.93 -4.40 -1.95
N GLU A 9 -15.21 -4.15 -1.82
CA GLU A 9 -15.71 -2.80 -1.67
C GLU A 9 -16.57 -2.73 -0.41
N GLN A 10 -16.27 -1.75 0.45
CA GLN A 10 -17.02 -1.51 1.68
C GLN A 10 -17.33 -0.03 1.78
N ASN A 11 -18.62 0.29 1.92
CA ASN A 11 -19.06 1.69 2.06
C ASN A 11 -18.53 2.58 0.94
N GLY A 12 -18.50 2.04 -0.28
CA GLY A 12 -18.05 2.79 -1.44
C GLY A 12 -16.53 2.90 -1.55
N ILE A 13 -15.80 2.24 -0.68
CA ILE A 13 -14.32 2.27 -0.71
C ILE A 13 -13.82 0.91 -1.13
N LYS A 14 -12.92 0.91 -2.10
CA LYS A 14 -12.34 -0.33 -2.61
C LYS A 14 -11.04 -0.64 -1.88
N TYR A 15 -10.84 -1.92 -1.61
CA TYR A 15 -9.62 -2.41 -0.97
C TYR A 15 -9.11 -3.61 -1.73
N THR A 16 -7.80 -3.79 -1.71
CA THR A 16 -7.17 -5.00 -2.24
C THR A 16 -6.48 -5.70 -1.08
N PHE A 17 -6.69 -7.00 -0.95
CA PHE A 17 -6.03 -7.78 0.10
C PHE A 17 -4.79 -8.44 -0.47
N VAL A 18 -3.71 -8.39 0.28
CA VAL A 18 -2.45 -9.02 -0.10
C VAL A 18 -2.05 -9.97 1.02
N THR A 19 -1.70 -11.20 0.66
CA THR A 19 -1.25 -12.19 1.65
C THR A 19 0.27 -12.15 1.69
N LEU A 20 0.79 -11.95 2.89
CA LEU A 20 2.23 -11.89 3.11
C LEU A 20 2.80 -13.27 3.33
N SER A 21 4.13 -13.36 3.39
CA SER A 21 4.81 -14.64 3.48
C SER A 21 4.51 -15.40 4.78
N ASP A 22 4.11 -14.68 5.83
CA ASP A 22 3.75 -15.32 7.10
C ASP A 22 2.25 -15.62 7.20
N ASN A 23 1.55 -15.56 6.06
CA ASN A 23 0.12 -15.79 5.94
C ASN A 23 -0.76 -14.70 6.55
N SER A 24 -0.18 -13.61 7.02
CA SER A 24 -0.99 -12.48 7.43
C SER A 24 -1.49 -11.75 6.19
N GLU A 25 -2.57 -11.01 6.36
CA GLU A 25 -3.15 -10.27 5.25
C GLU A 25 -3.06 -8.78 5.51
N VAL A 26 -2.76 -8.04 4.46
CA VAL A 26 -2.73 -6.58 4.51
C VAL A 26 -3.82 -6.06 3.59
N LYS A 27 -4.65 -5.18 4.12
CA LYS A 27 -5.70 -4.54 3.35
C LYS A 27 -5.18 -3.20 2.84
N ILE A 28 -5.16 -3.03 1.53
CA ILE A 28 -4.66 -1.83 0.89
C ILE A 28 -5.83 -1.06 0.30
N ARG A 29 -6.10 0.12 0.84
CA ARG A 29 -7.16 0.96 0.32
C ARG A 29 -6.73 1.53 -1.02
N HIS A 30 -7.65 1.54 -1.99
CA HIS A 30 -7.34 2.13 -3.29
C HIS A 30 -7.21 3.64 -3.14
N PRO A 31 -6.17 4.24 -3.72
CA PRO A 31 -5.90 5.66 -3.51
C PRO A 31 -6.84 6.56 -4.29
N LYS A 32 -7.00 7.76 -3.78
CA LYS A 32 -7.65 8.83 -4.49
C LYS A 32 -6.65 9.96 -4.68
N GLY A 33 -7.04 10.97 -5.45
CA GLY A 33 -6.15 12.10 -5.71
C GLY A 33 -5.63 12.74 -4.43
N LYS A 34 -6.48 12.82 -3.40
CA LYS A 34 -6.06 13.43 -2.14
C LYS A 34 -4.96 12.64 -1.45
N ASP A 35 -4.97 11.32 -1.61
CA ASP A 35 -3.93 10.48 -1.03
C ASP A 35 -2.60 10.74 -1.72
N LEU A 36 -2.64 10.86 -3.04
CA LEU A 36 -1.44 11.15 -3.81
C LEU A 36 -0.88 12.52 -3.44
N ARG A 37 -1.76 13.51 -3.35
CA ARG A 37 -1.31 14.86 -3.00
C ARG A 37 -0.67 14.88 -1.62
N PHE A 38 -1.26 14.17 -0.65
CA PHE A 38 -0.68 14.07 0.68
C PHE A 38 0.71 13.44 0.61
N ALA A 39 0.83 12.36 -0.17
CA ALA A 39 2.11 11.65 -0.26
C ALA A 39 3.19 12.49 -0.93
N MET A 40 2.79 13.41 -1.82
CA MET A 40 3.77 14.26 -2.51
C MET A 40 4.37 15.32 -1.60
N ARG A 41 3.73 15.60 -0.48
CA ARG A 41 4.27 16.59 0.45
C ARG A 41 5.54 16.07 1.10
N GLY A 42 6.60 16.85 1.00
CA GLY A 42 7.85 16.51 1.66
C GLY A 42 8.67 15.45 0.97
N THR A 43 8.20 14.92 -0.17
CA THR A 43 8.96 13.91 -0.88
C THR A 43 9.72 14.47 -2.08
N LYS A 44 9.34 15.63 -2.57
CA LYS A 44 10.09 16.44 -3.54
C LYS A 44 10.69 15.65 -4.69
N GLY A 45 9.86 14.85 -5.35
CA GLY A 45 10.32 14.11 -6.51
C GLY A 45 11.03 12.81 -6.19
N ASP A 46 11.18 12.45 -4.93
CA ASP A 46 11.74 11.17 -4.55
C ASP A 46 10.62 10.13 -4.64
N GLU A 47 10.62 9.36 -5.73
CA GLU A 47 9.56 8.40 -5.98
C GLU A 47 9.54 7.28 -4.94
N GLY A 48 10.69 6.89 -4.44
CA GLY A 48 10.74 5.87 -3.40
C GLY A 48 10.07 6.35 -2.12
N ALA A 49 10.41 7.57 -1.71
CA ALA A 49 9.80 8.14 -0.51
C ALA A 49 8.31 8.33 -0.70
N LEU A 50 7.89 8.76 -1.89
CA LEU A 50 6.49 8.95 -2.20
C LEU A 50 5.72 7.63 -2.10
N THR A 51 6.28 6.56 -2.65
CA THR A 51 5.64 5.27 -2.64
C THR A 51 5.49 4.74 -1.22
N PHE A 52 6.53 4.88 -0.40
CA PHE A 52 6.47 4.48 1.00
C PHE A 52 5.41 5.25 1.77
N LYS A 53 5.39 6.56 1.57
CA LYS A 53 4.42 7.40 2.27
C LYS A 53 2.99 7.05 1.87
N LEU A 54 2.80 6.81 0.58
CA LEU A 54 1.49 6.40 0.08
C LEU A 54 1.10 5.03 0.61
N ALA A 55 2.03 4.08 0.60
CA ALA A 55 1.76 2.75 1.13
C ALA A 55 1.36 2.81 2.59
N SER A 56 2.06 3.63 3.38
CA SER A 56 1.72 3.80 4.79
C SER A 56 0.29 4.30 4.95
N THR A 57 -0.10 5.29 4.14
CA THR A 57 -1.44 5.84 4.20
C THR A 57 -2.50 4.79 3.83
N LEU A 58 -2.24 4.03 2.78
CA LEU A 58 -3.25 3.11 2.26
C LEU A 58 -3.38 1.83 3.08
N THR A 59 -2.32 1.42 3.78
CA THR A 59 -2.36 0.20 4.59
C THR A 59 -2.63 0.47 6.05
N CYS A 60 -2.51 1.73 6.47
CA CYS A 60 -2.57 2.14 7.88
C CYS A 60 -1.41 1.58 8.70
N LEU A 61 -0.36 1.14 8.04
CA LEU A 61 0.88 0.75 8.69
C LEU A 61 1.82 1.96 8.69
N SER A 62 2.51 2.17 9.79
CA SER A 62 3.49 3.24 9.83
C SER A 62 4.68 2.89 8.93
N GLU A 63 5.46 3.90 8.57
CA GLU A 63 6.65 3.62 7.77
C GLU A 63 7.62 2.73 8.55
N ALA A 64 7.67 2.89 9.87
CA ALA A 64 8.50 2.03 10.70
C ALA A 64 8.02 0.59 10.63
N GLU A 65 6.70 0.38 10.62
CA GLU A 65 6.17 -0.96 10.50
C GLU A 65 6.47 -1.57 9.13
N LEU A 66 6.41 -0.75 8.08
CA LEU A 66 6.77 -1.22 6.76
C LEU A 66 8.24 -1.62 6.70
N ASP A 67 9.09 -0.85 7.38
CA ASP A 67 10.53 -1.15 7.43
C ASP A 67 10.81 -2.49 8.07
N GLU A 68 9.97 -2.92 8.99
CA GLU A 68 10.17 -4.18 9.71
C GLU A 68 9.69 -5.39 8.93
N LEU A 69 8.97 -5.20 7.83
CA LEU A 69 8.52 -6.32 7.04
C LEU A 69 9.69 -6.97 6.30
N ASP A 70 9.53 -8.27 6.01
CA ASP A 70 10.45 -8.92 5.11
C ASP A 70 10.48 -8.14 3.79
N ALA A 71 11.67 -8.01 3.21
CA ALA A 71 11.82 -7.20 2.00
C ALA A 71 10.89 -7.65 0.89
N LYS A 72 10.66 -8.95 0.76
CA LYS A 72 9.74 -9.47 -0.25
C LYS A 72 8.33 -8.97 -0.02
N ASP A 73 7.89 -8.99 1.23
CA ASP A 73 6.54 -8.57 1.58
C ASP A 73 6.38 -7.07 1.36
N CYS A 74 7.38 -6.31 1.76
CA CYS A 74 7.35 -4.87 1.55
C CYS A 74 7.31 -4.55 0.06
N ALA A 75 8.13 -5.23 -0.73
CA ALA A 75 8.15 -5.02 -2.17
C ALA A 75 6.81 -5.36 -2.80
N LEU A 76 6.14 -6.39 -2.30
CA LEU A 76 4.82 -6.75 -2.79
C LEU A 76 3.83 -5.62 -2.57
N ILE A 77 3.82 -5.07 -1.37
CA ILE A 77 2.93 -3.95 -1.04
C ILE A 77 3.23 -2.74 -1.90
N LEU A 78 4.51 -2.39 -2.02
CA LEU A 78 4.91 -1.23 -2.82
C LEU A 78 4.57 -1.42 -4.29
N GLY A 79 4.72 -2.65 -4.78
CA GLY A 79 4.35 -2.94 -6.17
C GLY A 79 2.87 -2.76 -6.42
N MET A 80 2.03 -3.17 -5.46
CA MET A 80 0.59 -2.97 -5.59
C MET A 80 0.24 -1.49 -5.58
N VAL A 81 0.88 -0.73 -4.71
CA VAL A 81 0.65 0.71 -4.64
C VAL A 81 1.04 1.36 -5.95
N THR A 82 2.17 0.98 -6.52
CA THR A 82 2.61 1.52 -7.80
C THR A 82 1.61 1.20 -8.91
N ASN A 83 1.07 -0.01 -8.90
CA ASN A 83 0.08 -0.39 -9.90
C ASN A 83 -1.18 0.47 -9.84
N PHE A 84 -1.57 0.88 -8.65
CA PHE A 84 -2.75 1.74 -8.52
C PHE A 84 -2.56 3.08 -9.22
N LEU A 85 -1.31 3.52 -9.35
CA LEU A 85 -1.04 4.83 -9.93
C LEU A 85 -0.86 4.79 -11.44
N GLY A 86 -0.87 3.65 -12.00
CA GLY A 86 -0.73 3.53 -13.43
C GLY A 86 0.05 2.35 -13.85
#